data_efa9aa13c17d242c64f16949d17bccc3
#
_entry.id   efa9aa13c17d242c64f16949d17bccc3
#
_cell.length_a   1.000
_cell.length_b   1.000
_cell.length_c   1.000
_cell.angle_alpha   90.00
_cell.angle_beta   90.00
_cell.angle_gamma   90.00
#
_symmetry.space_group_name_H-M   'P 1'
#
loop_
_entity.id
_entity.type
_entity.pdbx_description
1 polymer ?
#
loop_
_entity_poly.entity_id
_entity_poly.type
_entity_poly.pdbx_seq_one_letter_code
_entity_poly.pdbx_strand_id
1 'polypeptide(L)'
;MAPPPAGTFHPEIAQADITIWKEALFAADLLLLHSSPVYYGLGIPRGDRSAVVLVPGFLGTDAYLSQLHSWLGRIGYRPYFSGIGLNAECPNLLIQRRLNESIDRALGDTGRKIHLIGHSLGGIMARAVAAQRPNDIASVISLASPFRGTVVHRTVLKAAEAVRKHILEEHGPRSPAHLLHRTLHLRIPFLAAP
;
A
#
# COMPACT_ATOMS: atom_id res chain seq x y z
N MET A 1 -9.67 31.40 30.28
CA MET A 1 -9.09 31.36 28.96
C MET A 1 -9.56 30.05 28.33
N ALA A 2 -10.55 30.11 27.41
CA ALA A 2 -11.14 28.92 26.79
C ALA A 2 -10.17 28.36 25.72
N PRO A 3 -10.07 27.02 25.56
CA PRO A 3 -9.24 26.44 24.52
C PRO A 3 -9.83 26.77 23.14
N PRO A 4 -8.99 26.97 22.11
CA PRO A 4 -9.47 27.27 20.76
C PRO A 4 -10.28 26.08 20.22
N PRO A 5 -11.31 26.34 19.35
CA PRO A 5 -12.12 25.30 18.75
C PRO A 5 -11.25 24.38 17.92
N ALA A 6 -11.49 23.07 18.05
CA ALA A 6 -10.85 22.05 17.24
C ALA A 6 -11.13 22.33 15.76
N GLY A 7 -10.12 22.80 15.03
CA GLY A 7 -10.20 23.03 13.59
C GLY A 7 -10.54 21.72 12.91
N THR A 8 -11.68 21.68 12.26
CA THR A 8 -12.08 20.60 11.34
C THR A 8 -11.09 20.59 10.19
N PHE A 9 -10.13 19.67 10.24
CA PHE A 9 -9.21 19.42 9.13
C PHE A 9 -10.01 18.73 8.03
N HIS A 10 -10.51 19.51 7.07
CA HIS A 10 -11.00 18.98 5.81
C HIS A 10 -9.78 18.80 4.90
N PRO A 11 -9.33 17.56 4.61
CA PRO A 11 -8.32 17.38 3.57
C PRO A 11 -8.92 17.87 2.26
N GLU A 12 -8.36 18.94 1.69
CA GLU A 12 -8.68 19.34 0.33
C GLU A 12 -8.29 18.20 -0.60
N ILE A 13 -9.31 17.52 -1.15
CA ILE A 13 -9.14 16.50 -2.17
C ILE A 13 -9.03 17.25 -3.49
N ALA A 14 -7.82 17.56 -3.89
CA ALA A 14 -7.56 18.12 -5.21
C ALA A 14 -7.80 17.05 -6.28
N GLN A 15 -8.55 17.39 -7.32
CA GLN A 15 -8.81 16.50 -8.47
C GLN A 15 -7.71 16.70 -9.50
N ALA A 16 -7.08 15.61 -9.93
CA ALA A 16 -6.13 15.63 -11.05
C ALA A 16 -6.85 15.22 -12.33
N ASP A 17 -6.83 16.08 -13.35
CA ASP A 17 -7.21 15.73 -14.72
C ASP A 17 -6.02 15.02 -15.38
N ILE A 18 -6.08 13.70 -15.43
CA ILE A 18 -5.08 12.90 -16.13
C ILE A 18 -5.50 12.82 -17.59
N THR A 19 -4.72 13.47 -18.46
CA THR A 19 -4.95 13.45 -19.91
C THR A 19 -4.65 12.06 -20.47
N ILE A 20 -5.55 11.52 -21.29
CA ILE A 20 -5.48 10.16 -21.93
C ILE A 20 -4.13 9.89 -22.61
N TRP A 21 -3.47 10.93 -23.13
CA TRP A 21 -2.13 10.82 -23.74
C TRP A 21 -1.03 10.33 -22.78
N LYS A 22 -1.20 10.52 -21.46
CA LYS A 22 -0.26 10.00 -20.47
C LYS A 22 -0.38 8.49 -20.29
N GLU A 23 -1.56 7.93 -20.53
CA GLU A 23 -1.78 6.49 -20.50
C GLU A 23 -1.20 5.80 -21.75
N ALA A 24 -1.21 6.49 -22.90
CA ALA A 24 -0.56 5.97 -24.13
C ALA A 24 0.96 5.83 -23.96
N LEU A 25 1.58 6.61 -23.09
CA LEU A 25 3.00 6.48 -22.75
C LEU A 25 3.30 5.21 -21.92
N PHE A 26 2.30 4.62 -21.28
CA PHE A 26 2.48 3.42 -20.46
C PHE A 26 3.05 2.24 -21.27
N ALA A 27 2.60 2.07 -22.51
CA ALA A 27 3.14 1.03 -23.40
C ALA A 27 4.61 1.30 -23.75
N ALA A 28 4.98 2.56 -23.97
CA ALA A 28 6.37 2.95 -24.21
C ALA A 28 7.24 2.73 -22.95
N ASP A 29 6.73 3.05 -21.79
CA ASP A 29 7.42 2.80 -20.52
C ASP A 29 7.64 1.31 -20.27
N LEU A 30 6.68 0.45 -20.61
CA LEU A 30 6.84 -1.00 -20.55
C LEU A 30 7.91 -1.49 -21.50
N LEU A 31 7.96 -0.98 -22.74
CA LEU A 31 9.01 -1.34 -23.70
C LEU A 31 10.39 -0.91 -23.19
N LEU A 32 10.51 0.31 -22.67
CA LEU A 32 11.74 0.80 -22.06
C LEU A 32 12.16 -0.04 -20.84
N LEU A 33 11.22 -0.41 -19.99
CA LEU A 33 11.47 -1.29 -18.85
C LEU A 33 12.03 -2.64 -19.31
N HIS A 34 11.39 -3.27 -20.29
CA HIS A 34 11.80 -4.58 -20.82
C HIS A 34 13.08 -4.52 -21.66
N SER A 35 13.51 -3.35 -22.13
CA SER A 35 14.80 -3.17 -22.76
C SER A 35 15.95 -2.90 -21.78
N SER A 36 15.62 -2.62 -20.52
CA SER A 36 16.61 -2.28 -19.51
C SER A 36 17.32 -3.52 -18.94
N PRO A 37 18.66 -3.56 -18.90
CA PRO A 37 19.40 -4.62 -18.21
C PRO A 37 19.03 -4.78 -16.73
N VAL A 38 18.67 -3.68 -16.06
CA VAL A 38 18.23 -3.66 -14.66
C VAL A 38 16.96 -4.48 -14.46
N TYR A 39 16.04 -4.48 -15.46
CA TYR A 39 14.84 -5.32 -15.41
C TYR A 39 15.16 -6.81 -15.35
N TYR A 40 16.26 -7.22 -15.95
CA TYR A 40 16.76 -8.60 -15.92
C TYR A 40 17.68 -8.89 -14.73
N GLY A 41 17.87 -7.92 -13.83
CA GLY A 41 18.73 -8.06 -12.66
C GLY A 41 20.22 -7.93 -12.94
N LEU A 42 20.58 -7.34 -14.10
CA LEU A 42 21.98 -7.11 -14.47
C LEU A 42 22.48 -5.78 -13.91
N GLY A 43 23.70 -5.76 -13.37
CA GLY A 43 24.34 -4.56 -12.86
C GLY A 43 23.77 -4.02 -11.55
N ILE A 44 22.97 -4.81 -10.83
CA ILE A 44 22.39 -4.42 -9.53
C ILE A 44 22.85 -5.39 -8.42
N PRO A 45 22.95 -4.90 -7.16
CA PRO A 45 23.23 -5.76 -6.02
C PRO A 45 22.21 -6.88 -5.88
N ARG A 46 22.69 -8.07 -5.54
CA ARG A 46 21.82 -9.22 -5.27
C ARG A 46 21.16 -9.10 -3.91
N GLY A 47 19.89 -9.45 -3.81
CA GLY A 47 19.17 -9.61 -2.57
C GLY A 47 19.70 -10.80 -1.76
N ASP A 48 19.44 -10.77 -0.46
CA ASP A 48 19.92 -11.72 0.53
C ASP A 48 18.89 -12.82 0.88
N ARG A 49 17.92 -13.07 0.00
CA ARG A 49 16.77 -13.94 0.19
C ARG A 49 15.80 -13.49 1.31
N SER A 50 15.87 -12.24 1.73
CA SER A 50 14.87 -11.68 2.63
C SER A 50 13.48 -11.74 1.99
N ALA A 51 12.47 -11.99 2.83
CA ALA A 51 11.08 -11.98 2.40
C ALA A 51 10.60 -10.55 2.12
N VAL A 52 9.87 -10.37 1.04
CA VAL A 52 9.23 -9.10 0.66
C VAL A 52 7.76 -9.37 0.36
N VAL A 53 6.85 -8.81 1.17
CA VAL A 53 5.41 -8.91 0.92
C VAL A 53 4.94 -7.66 0.16
N LEU A 54 4.23 -7.90 -0.95
CA LEU A 54 3.70 -6.85 -1.83
C LEU A 54 2.23 -6.59 -1.52
N VAL A 55 1.88 -5.32 -1.33
CA VAL A 55 0.51 -4.91 -0.97
C VAL A 55 -0.07 -4.00 -2.04
N PRO A 56 -1.14 -4.42 -2.75
CA PRO A 56 -1.74 -3.66 -3.83
C PRO A 56 -2.49 -2.42 -3.34
N GLY A 57 -2.66 -1.45 -4.24
CA GLY A 57 -3.44 -0.25 -4.01
C GLY A 57 -4.95 -0.49 -4.07
N PHE A 58 -5.73 0.55 -3.82
CA PHE A 58 -7.20 0.52 -3.91
C PHE A 58 -7.65 0.01 -5.30
N LEU A 59 -8.61 -0.90 -5.32
CA LEU A 59 -9.10 -1.64 -6.49
C LEU A 59 -8.02 -2.48 -7.23
N GLY A 60 -6.80 -2.52 -6.71
CA GLY A 60 -5.75 -3.39 -7.24
C GLY A 60 -5.86 -4.81 -6.70
N THR A 61 -5.30 -5.75 -7.44
CA THR A 61 -5.11 -7.14 -7.03
C THR A 61 -3.63 -7.46 -6.91
N ASP A 62 -3.29 -8.60 -6.31
CA ASP A 62 -1.92 -9.09 -6.26
C ASP A 62 -1.33 -9.26 -7.68
N ALA A 63 -2.14 -9.64 -8.68
CA ALA A 63 -1.72 -9.81 -10.06
C ALA A 63 -1.19 -8.50 -10.69
N TYR A 64 -1.69 -7.35 -10.26
CA TYR A 64 -1.20 -6.04 -10.67
C TYR A 64 0.28 -5.84 -10.33
N LEU A 65 0.77 -6.45 -9.25
CA LEU A 65 2.16 -6.34 -8.79
C LEU A 65 3.06 -7.48 -9.29
N SER A 66 2.57 -8.32 -10.21
CA SER A 66 3.29 -9.50 -10.72
C SER A 66 4.64 -9.17 -11.36
N GLN A 67 4.75 -8.04 -12.05
CA GLN A 67 6.02 -7.57 -12.63
C GLN A 67 7.06 -7.31 -11.53
N LEU A 68 6.66 -6.57 -10.50
CA LEU A 68 7.53 -6.27 -9.35
C LEU A 68 7.88 -7.54 -8.58
N HIS A 69 6.91 -8.42 -8.36
CA HIS A 69 7.11 -9.71 -7.72
C HIS A 69 8.17 -10.54 -8.47
N SER A 70 8.00 -10.69 -9.79
CA SER A 70 8.94 -11.43 -10.63
C SER A 70 10.33 -10.81 -10.62
N TRP A 71 10.41 -9.49 -10.67
CA TRP A 71 11.68 -8.76 -10.62
C TRP A 71 12.42 -8.97 -9.30
N LEU A 72 11.73 -8.86 -8.17
CA LEU A 72 12.30 -9.12 -6.84
C LEU A 72 12.87 -10.54 -6.73
N GLY A 73 12.17 -11.53 -7.29
CA GLY A 73 12.67 -12.90 -7.35
C GLY A 73 13.94 -13.02 -8.19
N ARG A 74 13.99 -12.36 -9.36
CA ARG A 74 15.20 -12.34 -10.22
C ARG A 74 16.41 -11.74 -9.55
N ILE A 75 16.21 -10.70 -8.76
CA ILE A 75 17.32 -10.02 -8.06
C ILE A 75 17.70 -10.67 -6.73
N GLY A 76 17.05 -11.78 -6.34
CA GLY A 76 17.49 -12.61 -5.23
C GLY A 76 16.73 -12.38 -3.91
N TYR A 77 15.61 -11.66 -3.92
CA TYR A 77 14.68 -11.62 -2.79
C TYR A 77 13.68 -12.78 -2.86
N ARG A 78 12.92 -12.97 -1.79
CA ARG A 78 11.83 -13.93 -1.72
C ARG A 78 10.49 -13.20 -1.66
N PRO A 79 9.87 -12.89 -2.81
CA PRO A 79 8.65 -12.12 -2.86
C PRO A 79 7.41 -12.96 -2.52
N TYR A 80 6.46 -12.34 -1.85
CA TYR A 80 5.15 -12.88 -1.50
C TYR A 80 4.06 -11.90 -1.92
N PHE A 81 2.95 -12.43 -2.37
CA PHE A 81 1.75 -11.64 -2.54
C PHE A 81 1.02 -11.47 -1.21
N SER A 82 0.28 -10.38 -1.07
CA SER A 82 -0.45 -10.05 0.16
C SER A 82 -1.59 -11.02 0.48
N GLY A 83 -2.11 -11.74 -0.52
CA GLY A 83 -3.29 -12.57 -0.39
C GLY A 83 -4.60 -11.79 -0.27
N ILE A 84 -4.56 -10.46 -0.40
CA ILE A 84 -5.73 -9.59 -0.24
C ILE A 84 -6.78 -9.86 -1.32
N GLY A 85 -6.35 -10.29 -2.51
CA GLY A 85 -7.24 -10.37 -3.66
C GLY A 85 -7.54 -8.97 -4.20
N LEU A 86 -8.81 -8.60 -4.35
CA LEU A 86 -9.22 -7.25 -4.73
C LEU A 86 -9.20 -6.34 -3.49
N ASN A 87 -8.42 -5.27 -3.52
CA ASN A 87 -8.36 -4.29 -2.43
C ASN A 87 -9.53 -3.30 -2.51
N ALA A 88 -10.73 -3.77 -2.22
CA ALA A 88 -11.98 -3.03 -2.26
C ALA A 88 -12.84 -3.23 -0.99
N GLU A 89 -12.25 -3.77 0.06
CA GLU A 89 -12.91 -3.98 1.35
C GLU A 89 -12.36 -3.02 2.41
N CYS A 90 -12.83 -3.17 3.64
CA CYS A 90 -12.29 -2.44 4.79
C CYS A 90 -10.80 -2.80 5.00
N PRO A 91 -9.86 -1.84 4.90
CA PRO A 91 -8.43 -2.12 5.04
C PRO A 91 -8.05 -2.83 6.34
N ASN A 92 -8.72 -2.53 7.45
CA ASN A 92 -8.46 -3.20 8.72
C ASN A 92 -8.82 -4.69 8.67
N LEU A 93 -9.93 -5.04 8.00
CA LEU A 93 -10.32 -6.45 7.82
C LEU A 93 -9.35 -7.16 6.89
N LEU A 94 -8.93 -6.51 5.81
CA LEU A 94 -7.93 -7.07 4.88
C LEU A 94 -6.58 -7.30 5.57
N ILE A 95 -6.16 -6.36 6.43
CA ILE A 95 -4.94 -6.53 7.24
C ILE A 95 -5.09 -7.75 8.15
N GLN A 96 -6.19 -7.83 8.91
CA GLN A 96 -6.38 -8.88 9.90
C GLN A 96 -6.54 -10.28 9.29
N ARG A 97 -7.29 -10.41 8.19
CA ARG A 97 -7.68 -11.68 7.60
C ARG A 97 -6.72 -12.21 6.55
N ARG A 98 -6.00 -11.33 5.83
CA ARG A 98 -5.23 -11.72 4.65
C ARG A 98 -3.76 -11.33 4.75
N LEU A 99 -3.50 -10.04 4.99
CA LEU A 99 -2.14 -9.54 5.00
C LEU A 99 -1.31 -10.15 6.14
N ASN A 100 -1.88 -10.29 7.34
CA ASN A 100 -1.20 -10.93 8.46
C ASN A 100 -0.89 -12.40 8.17
N GLU A 101 -1.78 -13.16 7.53
CA GLU A 101 -1.51 -14.54 7.13
C GLU A 101 -0.32 -14.65 6.18
N SER A 102 -0.22 -13.73 5.21
CA SER A 102 0.91 -13.71 4.28
C SER A 102 2.22 -13.30 4.96
N ILE A 103 2.16 -12.40 5.93
CA ILE A 103 3.29 -12.01 6.78
C ILE A 103 3.75 -13.20 7.62
N ASP A 104 2.84 -13.89 8.28
CA ASP A 104 3.17 -15.04 9.12
C ASP A 104 3.79 -16.19 8.32
N ARG A 105 3.27 -16.43 7.11
CA ARG A 105 3.88 -17.38 6.16
C ARG A 105 5.30 -16.98 5.78
N ALA A 106 5.51 -15.71 5.42
CA ALA A 106 6.82 -15.20 5.03
C ALA A 106 7.84 -15.27 6.18
N LEU A 107 7.40 -14.98 7.41
CA LEU A 107 8.20 -15.15 8.64
C LEU A 107 8.56 -16.63 8.89
N GLY A 108 7.56 -17.50 8.82
CA GLY A 108 7.76 -18.94 9.00
C GLY A 108 8.73 -19.53 7.98
N ASP A 109 8.61 -19.12 6.73
CA ASP A 109 9.44 -19.61 5.63
C ASP A 109 10.90 -19.12 5.69
N THR A 110 11.15 -17.96 6.31
CA THR A 110 12.47 -17.32 6.28
C THR A 110 13.14 -17.22 7.64
N GLY A 111 12.38 -17.29 8.73
CA GLY A 111 12.89 -17.09 10.10
C GLY A 111 13.46 -15.69 10.34
N ARG A 112 13.17 -14.71 9.48
CA ARG A 112 13.76 -13.38 9.49
C ARG A 112 12.68 -12.32 9.37
N LYS A 113 12.98 -11.09 9.87
CA LYS A 113 12.12 -9.93 9.63
C LYS A 113 11.91 -9.72 8.13
N ILE A 114 10.73 -9.29 7.77
CA ILE A 114 10.31 -9.12 6.38
C ILE A 114 10.29 -7.66 5.96
N HIS A 115 10.33 -7.42 4.67
CA HIS A 115 10.13 -6.11 4.05
C HIS A 115 8.71 -6.04 3.49
N LEU A 116 8.09 -4.86 3.58
CA LEU A 116 6.79 -4.59 2.96
C LEU A 116 6.98 -3.57 1.84
N ILE A 117 6.38 -3.83 0.69
CA ILE A 117 6.29 -2.85 -0.40
C ILE A 117 4.80 -2.65 -0.70
N GLY A 118 4.30 -1.45 -0.45
CA GLY A 118 2.89 -1.13 -0.68
C GLY A 118 2.71 -0.03 -1.71
N HIS A 119 1.80 -0.25 -2.66
CA HIS A 119 1.42 0.76 -3.65
C HIS A 119 0.17 1.51 -3.19
N SER A 120 0.16 2.85 -3.29
CA SER A 120 -1.00 3.69 -2.97
C SER A 120 -1.59 3.38 -1.59
N LEU A 121 -2.86 2.95 -1.49
CA LEU A 121 -3.50 2.49 -0.25
C LEU A 121 -2.73 1.35 0.41
N GLY A 122 -2.14 0.44 -0.37
CA GLY A 122 -1.31 -0.65 0.15
C GLY A 122 -0.10 -0.18 0.94
N GLY A 123 0.49 0.98 0.60
CA GLY A 123 1.58 1.57 1.38
C GLY A 123 1.10 2.12 2.73
N ILE A 124 -0.12 2.63 2.80
CA ILE A 124 -0.75 3.04 4.07
C ILE A 124 -0.99 1.80 4.95
N MET A 125 -1.54 0.73 4.35
CA MET A 125 -1.77 -0.55 5.05
C MET A 125 -0.46 -1.17 5.56
N ALA A 126 0.59 -1.21 4.73
CA ALA A 126 1.91 -1.71 5.11
C ALA A 126 2.51 -0.95 6.30
N ARG A 127 2.36 0.37 6.34
CA ARG A 127 2.81 1.19 7.48
C ARG A 127 2.00 0.92 8.74
N ALA A 128 0.69 0.76 8.62
CA ALA A 128 -0.18 0.42 9.75
C ALA A 128 0.24 -0.92 10.37
N VAL A 129 0.52 -1.92 9.54
CA VAL A 129 1.02 -3.22 9.99
C VAL A 129 2.40 -3.09 10.64
N ALA A 130 3.33 -2.36 10.05
CA ALA A 130 4.66 -2.17 10.63
C ALA A 130 4.60 -1.52 12.03
N ALA A 131 3.67 -0.59 12.23
CA ALA A 131 3.44 0.00 13.55
C ALA A 131 2.86 -0.98 14.57
N GLN A 132 2.06 -1.95 14.12
CA GLN A 132 1.48 -3.01 14.97
C GLN A 132 2.46 -4.17 15.22
N ARG A 133 3.37 -4.43 14.29
CA ARG A 133 4.29 -5.57 14.29
C ARG A 133 5.76 -5.14 14.13
N PRO A 134 6.32 -4.28 15.00
CA PRO A 134 7.66 -3.72 14.83
C PRO A 134 8.78 -4.77 14.94
N ASN A 135 8.50 -5.89 15.59
CA ASN A 135 9.46 -6.97 15.72
C ASN A 135 9.56 -7.86 14.48
N ASP A 136 8.52 -7.87 13.64
CA ASP A 136 8.40 -8.73 12.47
C ASP A 136 8.81 -8.01 11.18
N ILE A 137 8.68 -6.68 11.16
CA ILE A 137 8.92 -5.87 9.96
C ILE A 137 10.29 -5.21 10.02
N ALA A 138 11.10 -5.45 8.98
CA ALA A 138 12.41 -4.85 8.82
C ALA A 138 12.33 -3.45 8.19
N SER A 139 11.52 -3.30 7.16
CA SER A 139 11.32 -2.01 6.49
C SER A 139 9.99 -1.95 5.72
N VAL A 140 9.57 -0.72 5.41
CA VAL A 140 8.40 -0.44 4.56
C VAL A 140 8.82 0.50 3.44
N ILE A 141 8.54 0.10 2.21
CA ILE A 141 8.67 0.93 1.01
C ILE A 141 7.25 1.28 0.54
N SER A 142 6.98 2.56 0.42
CA SER A 142 5.70 3.07 -0.04
C SER A 142 5.84 3.68 -1.44
N LEU A 143 5.13 3.13 -2.41
CA LEU A 143 5.11 3.58 -3.80
C LEU A 143 3.83 4.37 -4.05
N ALA A 144 3.96 5.64 -4.45
CA ALA A 144 2.82 6.52 -4.76
C ALA A 144 1.73 6.55 -3.65
N SER A 145 2.13 6.46 -2.38
CA SER A 145 1.20 6.47 -1.25
C SER A 145 1.01 7.89 -0.72
N PRO A 146 -0.23 8.35 -0.53
CA PRO A 146 -0.50 9.70 -0.03
C PRO A 146 -0.25 9.79 1.48
N PHE A 147 0.62 10.72 1.92
CA PHE A 147 0.94 10.93 3.33
C PHE A 147 0.43 12.26 3.89
N ARG A 148 0.20 13.26 3.02
CA ARG A 148 -0.17 14.63 3.44
C ARG A 148 -1.43 15.18 2.80
N GLY A 149 -2.11 14.38 2.01
CA GLY A 149 -3.28 14.76 1.22
C GLY A 149 -3.39 13.84 0.01
N THR A 150 -4.58 13.73 -0.52
CA THR A 150 -4.84 12.80 -1.60
C THR A 150 -5.32 13.58 -2.82
N VAL A 151 -4.50 13.59 -3.87
CA VAL A 151 -4.93 14.02 -5.20
C VAL A 151 -5.36 12.78 -5.95
N VAL A 152 -6.66 12.61 -6.19
CA VAL A 152 -7.20 11.41 -6.85
C VAL A 152 -8.12 11.79 -8.00
N HIS A 153 -8.12 10.94 -9.02
CA HIS A 153 -9.03 11.10 -10.14
C HIS A 153 -10.49 10.94 -9.68
N ARG A 154 -11.42 11.71 -10.28
CA ARG A 154 -12.85 11.69 -9.95
C ARG A 154 -13.46 10.29 -9.95
N THR A 155 -13.06 9.46 -10.88
CA THR A 155 -13.54 8.07 -10.99
C THR A 155 -13.14 7.24 -9.77
N VAL A 156 -11.91 7.42 -9.28
CA VAL A 156 -11.42 6.72 -8.08
C VAL A 156 -12.16 7.20 -6.84
N LEU A 157 -12.48 8.50 -6.74
CA LEU A 157 -13.30 9.03 -5.65
C LEU A 157 -14.69 8.42 -5.64
N LYS A 158 -15.37 8.38 -6.78
CA LYS A 158 -16.70 7.75 -6.90
C LYS A 158 -16.67 6.27 -6.53
N ALA A 159 -15.65 5.54 -6.97
CA ALA A 159 -15.48 4.14 -6.61
C ALA A 159 -15.22 3.97 -5.10
N ALA A 160 -14.39 4.83 -4.50
CA ALA A 160 -14.15 4.82 -3.06
C ALA A 160 -15.40 5.13 -2.23
N GLU A 161 -16.23 6.07 -2.69
CA GLU A 161 -17.52 6.39 -2.07
C GLU A 161 -18.50 5.21 -2.16
N ALA A 162 -18.59 4.54 -3.31
CA ALA A 162 -19.42 3.36 -3.50
C ALA A 162 -19.00 2.21 -2.58
N VAL A 163 -17.70 1.92 -2.53
CA VAL A 163 -17.12 0.89 -1.62
C VAL A 163 -17.38 1.26 -0.16
N ARG A 164 -17.17 2.52 0.22
CA ARG A 164 -17.45 3.00 1.58
C ARG A 164 -18.91 2.82 1.96
N LYS A 165 -19.83 3.16 1.05
CA LYS A 165 -21.27 2.98 1.27
C LYS A 165 -21.60 1.52 1.49
N HIS A 166 -21.11 0.63 0.65
CA HIS A 166 -21.29 -0.81 0.76
C HIS A 166 -20.76 -1.37 2.11
N ILE A 167 -19.56 -0.98 2.52
CA ILE A 167 -18.99 -1.36 3.81
C ILE A 167 -19.86 -0.90 4.99
N LEU A 168 -20.41 0.32 4.92
CA LEU A 168 -21.26 0.85 5.98
C LEU A 168 -22.63 0.14 6.03
N GLU A 169 -23.17 -0.27 4.88
CA GLU A 169 -24.40 -1.04 4.77
C GLU A 169 -24.25 -2.46 5.35
N GLU A 170 -23.13 -3.14 5.03
CA GLU A 170 -22.89 -4.50 5.51
C GLU A 170 -22.50 -4.59 6.99
N HIS A 171 -21.72 -3.63 7.47
CA HIS A 171 -21.09 -3.73 8.81
C HIS A 171 -21.65 -2.73 9.82
N GLY A 172 -22.50 -1.80 9.40
CA GLY A 172 -23.10 -0.76 10.22
C GLY A 172 -22.12 0.33 10.69
N PRO A 173 -22.61 1.40 11.32
CA PRO A 173 -21.81 2.57 11.70
C PRO A 173 -20.80 2.31 12.82
N ARG A 174 -20.84 1.16 13.50
CA ARG A 174 -19.87 0.73 14.53
C ARG A 174 -18.78 -0.18 14.00
N SER A 175 -18.71 -0.37 12.68
CA SER A 175 -17.68 -1.18 12.03
C SER A 175 -16.27 -0.62 12.32
N PRO A 176 -15.25 -1.51 12.36
CA PRO A 176 -13.82 -1.11 12.39
C PRO A 176 -13.43 -0.13 11.28
N ALA A 177 -14.25 0.02 10.23
CA ALA A 177 -14.08 1.07 9.21
C ALA A 177 -14.12 2.49 9.80
N HIS A 178 -14.81 2.72 10.92
CA HIS A 178 -14.81 4.00 11.63
C HIS A 178 -13.46 4.27 12.32
N LEU A 179 -12.69 3.24 12.64
CA LEU A 179 -11.36 3.36 13.23
C LEU A 179 -10.32 3.82 12.20
N LEU A 180 -10.55 3.61 10.89
CA LEU A 180 -9.68 4.17 9.84
C LEU A 180 -9.60 5.69 9.89
N HIS A 181 -10.69 6.36 10.22
CA HIS A 181 -10.68 7.81 10.39
C HIS A 181 -9.80 8.23 11.57
N ARG A 182 -9.70 7.42 12.60
CA ARG A 182 -8.82 7.64 13.75
C ARG A 182 -7.36 7.24 13.46
N THR A 183 -7.14 6.18 12.70
CA THR A 183 -5.79 5.67 12.39
C THR A 183 -5.07 6.53 11.34
N LEU A 184 -5.82 7.14 10.42
CA LEU A 184 -5.27 8.15 9.49
C LEU A 184 -4.91 9.45 10.24
N HIS A 185 -5.46 9.68 11.42
CA HIS A 185 -5.10 10.78 12.32
C HIS A 185 -4.03 10.44 13.36
N LEU A 186 -3.57 9.19 13.44
CA LEU A 186 -2.38 8.87 14.22
C LEU A 186 -1.22 9.70 13.66
N ARG A 187 -0.87 10.75 14.41
CA ARG A 187 0.41 11.45 14.28
C ARG A 187 1.49 10.39 14.38
N ILE A 188 2.01 9.97 13.24
CA ILE A 188 3.26 9.24 13.24
C ILE A 188 4.30 10.29 13.65
N PRO A 189 4.96 10.15 14.80
CA PRO A 189 6.04 11.05 15.14
C PRO A 189 7.06 10.92 14.00
N PHE A 190 7.28 12.01 13.31
CA PHE A 190 8.37 12.13 12.35
C PHE A 190 9.62 11.94 13.18
N LEU A 191 10.33 10.84 12.98
CA LEU A 191 11.68 10.66 13.46
C LEU A 191 12.51 11.78 12.83
N ALA A 192 12.71 12.86 13.58
CA ALA A 192 13.81 13.75 13.34
C ALA A 192 15.07 12.92 13.53
N ALA A 193 15.75 12.63 12.45
CA ALA A 193 17.13 12.14 12.50
C ALA A 193 18.02 13.25 13.08
N PRO A 194 19.03 12.90 13.89
CA PRO A 194 20.01 13.83 14.40
C PRO A 194 20.82 14.53 13.30
#